data_aceef545793fcfaea66d1a3f2ebd8a4a
#
_entry.id   aceef545793fcfaea66d1a3f2ebd8a4a
#
_cell.length_a   1.000
_cell.length_b   1.000
_cell.length_c   1.000
_cell.angle_alpha   90.00
_cell.angle_beta   90.00
_cell.angle_gamma   90.00
#
_symmetry.space_group_name_H-M   'P 1'
#
loop_
_entity.id
_entity.type
_entity.pdbx_description
1 polymer ?
#
loop_
_entity_poly.entity_id
_entity_poly.type
_entity_poly.pdbx_seq_one_letter_code
_entity_poly.pdbx_strand_id
1 'polypeptide(L)'
;MDFFNVLSLLGGLALFLYGMNAMGDGLAKLSGGKMEKILEKLTTTKAKGVLLGAGVTTVIQSSSATTVMVVGFVNSGIMKLRQAVGIIFGANIGTTITAWILSLSGIQSDNFFIRLLKPSSFSPVLAVIGVAFLLFSKKDKRKNIGSILVSFAVLMFGMEAMSGAVEGLKNVPEFTHLFTMFSNPLLGILVGAVLTGIIQSSSASVGILQALCVTGAINFSSAIPIILGQNIGTCVTALISSIGASKNAKRAAFVHLYFNIIGSALFMALFYGINAFAQFAFMDMAANEMGIAIVHTTFNVLATLVLLPFSDILVKLATLTVRDKKTGIEPVEEDFKLLDERFLEKPAFAVEQCIKTAANMADIVRKSVDDAISLFDNYDSGVAAAIADSESLVDRYEDELGTYLVKVSTKSISEHDSTVVSKLLHSIGDFERISDHALNLCHAASEMNSKKIDFSSEAHKELNIVQNAVKQVLAEAVDSFTSDDKTLAAEVEPLEEVIDDLQDDLKIQRLKNGQCTIELGFILSDIMTNYERIADHCSNIAVCVLQLEERDLEAHDYLIKMKTDNEDFKQKYKKYKNLYVLPQCDRM
;
A
#
# COMPACT_ATOMS: atom_id res chain seq x y z
N MET A 1 -12.98 -43.82 -4.33
CA MET A 1 -13.47 -42.47 -4.72
C MET A 1 -14.13 -42.62 -6.08
N ASP A 2 -15.41 -42.25 -6.22
CA ASP A 2 -16.04 -42.16 -7.52
C ASP A 2 -15.78 -40.77 -8.17
N PHE A 3 -16.20 -40.61 -9.41
CA PHE A 3 -16.02 -39.35 -10.15
C PHE A 3 -16.72 -38.16 -9.45
N PHE A 4 -17.85 -38.37 -8.83
CA PHE A 4 -18.61 -37.31 -8.14
C PHE A 4 -17.95 -36.88 -6.86
N ASN A 5 -17.27 -37.78 -6.14
CA ASN A 5 -16.47 -37.45 -4.95
C ASN A 5 -15.25 -36.58 -5.34
N VAL A 6 -14.62 -36.85 -6.49
CA VAL A 6 -13.52 -36.01 -7.01
C VAL A 6 -14.05 -34.60 -7.35
N LEU A 7 -15.18 -34.49 -8.02
CA LEU A 7 -15.81 -33.19 -8.32
C LEU A 7 -16.21 -32.45 -7.04
N SER A 8 -16.75 -33.15 -6.04
CA SER A 8 -17.12 -32.55 -4.75
C SER A 8 -15.88 -32.07 -3.99
N LEU A 9 -14.77 -32.81 -4.04
CA LEU A 9 -13.51 -32.40 -3.44
C LEU A 9 -12.97 -31.13 -4.10
N LEU A 10 -12.92 -31.09 -5.44
CA LEU A 10 -12.44 -29.94 -6.20
C LEU A 10 -13.37 -28.72 -6.01
N GLY A 11 -14.68 -28.92 -6.04
CA GLY A 11 -15.66 -27.87 -5.77
C GLY A 11 -15.58 -27.34 -4.35
N GLY A 12 -15.44 -28.23 -3.37
CA GLY A 12 -15.21 -27.86 -1.97
C GLY A 12 -13.93 -27.06 -1.78
N LEU A 13 -12.82 -27.49 -2.42
CA LEU A 13 -11.56 -26.77 -2.41
C LEU A 13 -11.68 -25.38 -3.04
N ALA A 14 -12.39 -25.25 -4.17
CA ALA A 14 -12.62 -23.96 -4.81
C ALA A 14 -13.41 -23.00 -3.91
N LEU A 15 -14.49 -23.47 -3.28
CA LEU A 15 -15.27 -22.68 -2.31
C LEU A 15 -14.43 -22.30 -1.09
N PHE A 16 -13.64 -23.23 -0.57
CA PHE A 16 -12.76 -23.00 0.56
C PHE A 16 -11.73 -21.89 0.25
N LEU A 17 -11.03 -21.99 -0.88
CA LEU A 17 -10.05 -21.00 -1.32
C LEU A 17 -10.69 -19.64 -1.59
N TYR A 18 -11.83 -19.61 -2.24
CA TYR A 18 -12.59 -18.37 -2.49
C TYR A 18 -13.01 -17.72 -1.16
N GLY A 19 -13.62 -18.48 -0.26
CA GLY A 19 -14.07 -17.98 1.04
C GLY A 19 -12.91 -17.42 1.87
N MET A 20 -11.76 -18.11 1.87
CA MET A 20 -10.55 -17.66 2.58
C MET A 20 -10.03 -16.34 2.01
N ASN A 21 -9.89 -16.23 0.70
CA ASN A 21 -9.39 -15.03 0.05
C ASN A 21 -10.36 -13.85 0.23
N ALA A 22 -11.65 -14.05 -0.03
CA ALA A 22 -12.66 -13.01 0.11
C ALA A 22 -12.84 -12.54 1.56
N MET A 23 -12.66 -13.43 2.56
CA MET A 23 -12.64 -13.05 3.98
C MET A 23 -11.42 -12.17 4.29
N GLY A 24 -10.25 -12.55 3.82
CA GLY A 24 -9.01 -11.77 3.96
C GLY A 24 -9.13 -10.36 3.35
N ASP A 25 -9.67 -10.28 2.14
CA ASP A 25 -9.91 -9.00 1.44
C ASP A 25 -10.92 -8.12 2.19
N GLY A 26 -12.00 -8.71 2.70
CA GLY A 26 -12.99 -8.00 3.52
C GLY A 26 -12.38 -7.41 4.80
N LEU A 27 -11.53 -8.19 5.49
CA LEU A 27 -10.81 -7.75 6.69
C LEU A 27 -9.78 -6.65 6.36
N ALA A 28 -9.05 -6.78 5.26
CA ALA A 28 -8.12 -5.76 4.79
C ALA A 28 -8.83 -4.44 4.47
N LYS A 29 -9.95 -4.48 3.72
CA LYS A 29 -10.79 -3.30 3.43
C LYS A 29 -11.35 -2.66 4.71
N LEU A 30 -11.75 -3.46 5.70
CA LEU A 30 -12.26 -2.96 6.98
C LEU A 30 -11.17 -2.25 7.79
N SER A 31 -9.91 -2.68 7.67
CA SER A 31 -8.76 -2.06 8.34
C SER A 31 -8.33 -0.73 7.71
N GLY A 32 -8.69 -0.48 6.44
CA GLY A 32 -8.49 0.78 5.72
C GLY A 32 -7.03 1.25 5.68
N GLY A 33 -6.07 0.35 5.39
CA GLY A 33 -4.64 0.69 5.34
C GLY A 33 -3.98 0.97 6.70
N LYS A 34 -4.73 0.91 7.82
CA LYS A 34 -4.18 1.20 9.15
C LYS A 34 -3.13 0.19 9.59
N MET A 35 -3.25 -1.08 9.15
CA MET A 35 -2.30 -2.12 9.52
C MET A 35 -0.94 -1.90 8.89
N GLU A 36 -0.90 -1.43 7.67
CA GLU A 36 0.28 -1.08 6.91
C GLU A 36 1.01 0.11 7.56
N LYS A 37 0.27 1.16 7.94
CA LYS A 37 0.79 2.32 8.70
C LYS A 37 1.37 1.92 10.06
N ILE A 38 0.73 0.96 10.73
CA ILE A 38 1.19 0.43 12.01
C ILE A 38 2.49 -0.34 11.81
N LEU A 39 2.61 -1.15 10.74
CA LEU A 39 3.86 -1.84 10.39
C LEU A 39 5.01 -0.88 10.13
N GLU A 40 4.75 0.21 9.42
CA GLU A 40 5.74 1.23 9.12
C GLU A 40 6.27 1.93 10.40
N LYS A 41 5.37 2.32 11.31
CA LYS A 41 5.70 3.19 12.46
C LYS A 41 6.17 2.47 13.73
N LEU A 42 5.75 1.24 13.99
CA LEU A 42 5.88 0.62 15.33
C LEU A 42 6.99 -0.43 15.49
N THR A 43 7.85 -0.64 14.49
CA THR A 43 8.88 -1.70 14.51
C THR A 43 10.19 -1.29 15.22
N THR A 44 10.09 -0.76 16.44
CA THR A 44 11.28 -0.28 17.18
C THR A 44 12.12 -1.41 17.79
N THR A 45 11.51 -2.56 18.12
CA THR A 45 12.20 -3.74 18.68
C THR A 45 11.77 -5.03 17.98
N LYS A 46 12.65 -6.04 17.95
CA LYS A 46 12.36 -7.36 17.35
C LYS A 46 11.09 -8.00 17.95
N ALA A 47 10.91 -7.92 19.27
CA ALA A 47 9.74 -8.48 19.96
C ALA A 47 8.44 -7.75 19.58
N LYS A 48 8.45 -6.43 19.51
CA LYS A 48 7.30 -5.66 19.00
C LYS A 48 7.01 -6.01 17.55
N GLY A 49 8.04 -6.22 16.72
CA GLY A 49 7.89 -6.70 15.36
C GLY A 49 7.17 -8.05 15.29
N VAL A 50 7.51 -9.00 16.18
CA VAL A 50 6.81 -10.31 16.25
C VAL A 50 5.33 -10.15 16.60
N LEU A 51 5.01 -9.39 17.64
CA LEU A 51 3.61 -9.14 18.03
C LEU A 51 2.83 -8.46 16.91
N LEU A 52 3.46 -7.49 16.27
CA LEU A 52 2.87 -6.75 15.17
C LEU A 52 2.63 -7.63 13.94
N GLY A 53 3.65 -8.42 13.54
CA GLY A 53 3.54 -9.37 12.43
C GLY A 53 2.46 -10.42 12.69
N ALA A 54 2.36 -10.94 13.91
CA ALA A 54 1.30 -11.86 14.30
C ALA A 54 -0.09 -11.20 14.21
N GLY A 55 -0.25 -10.00 14.76
CA GLY A 55 -1.51 -9.26 14.73
C GLY A 55 -1.96 -8.92 13.31
N VAL A 56 -1.06 -8.38 12.49
CA VAL A 56 -1.36 -8.03 11.09
C VAL A 56 -1.73 -9.28 10.28
N THR A 57 -0.97 -10.36 10.39
CA THR A 57 -1.27 -11.61 9.67
C THR A 57 -2.59 -12.22 10.14
N THR A 58 -2.91 -12.14 11.44
CA THR A 58 -4.21 -12.59 11.96
C THR A 58 -5.37 -11.80 11.34
N VAL A 59 -5.21 -10.49 11.16
CA VAL A 59 -6.25 -9.65 10.55
C VAL A 59 -6.31 -9.86 9.04
N ILE A 60 -5.18 -9.84 8.35
CA ILE A 60 -5.11 -10.03 6.88
C ILE A 60 -5.41 -11.47 6.47
N GLN A 61 -5.28 -12.45 7.37
CA GLN A 61 -5.44 -13.89 7.14
C GLN A 61 -4.47 -14.45 6.06
N SER A 62 -3.36 -13.76 5.81
CA SER A 62 -2.36 -14.16 4.82
C SER A 62 -0.95 -13.77 5.26
N SER A 63 -0.15 -14.77 5.66
CA SER A 63 1.27 -14.56 5.95
C SER A 63 2.09 -14.29 4.69
N SER A 64 1.70 -14.86 3.56
CA SER A 64 2.34 -14.58 2.27
C SER A 64 2.20 -13.11 1.91
N ALA A 65 0.97 -12.55 1.97
CA ALA A 65 0.74 -11.12 1.71
C ALA A 65 1.51 -10.23 2.70
N THR A 66 1.50 -10.55 4.00
CA THR A 66 2.27 -9.81 5.01
C THR A 66 3.77 -9.84 4.71
N THR A 67 4.32 -11.01 4.32
CA THR A 67 5.75 -11.15 4.03
C THR A 67 6.14 -10.44 2.73
N VAL A 68 5.31 -10.52 1.67
CA VAL A 68 5.51 -9.80 0.40
C VAL A 68 5.52 -8.29 0.64
N MET A 69 4.59 -7.79 1.45
CA MET A 69 4.54 -6.38 1.86
C MET A 69 5.81 -5.96 2.63
N VAL A 70 6.29 -6.78 3.56
CA VAL A 70 7.54 -6.52 4.29
C VAL A 70 8.74 -6.52 3.34
N VAL A 71 8.79 -7.42 2.36
CA VAL A 71 9.80 -7.39 1.28
C VAL A 71 9.72 -6.09 0.49
N GLY A 72 8.51 -5.60 0.19
CA GLY A 72 8.27 -4.31 -0.44
C GLY A 72 8.76 -3.14 0.42
N PHE A 73 8.45 -3.11 1.72
CA PHE A 73 8.93 -2.07 2.65
C PHE A 73 10.44 -2.02 2.78
N VAL A 74 11.10 -3.18 2.74
CA VAL A 74 12.58 -3.24 2.74
C VAL A 74 13.13 -2.81 1.38
N ASN A 75 12.42 -3.09 0.29
CA ASN A 75 12.81 -2.68 -1.06
C ASN A 75 12.75 -1.17 -1.24
N SER A 76 11.68 -0.53 -0.78
CA SER A 76 11.45 0.92 -0.85
C SER A 76 12.21 1.71 0.23
N GLY A 77 12.96 1.04 1.13
CA GLY A 77 13.69 1.73 2.20
C GLY A 77 12.84 2.16 3.41
N ILE A 78 11.50 2.01 3.34
CA ILE A 78 10.57 2.31 4.46
C ILE A 78 10.97 1.52 5.72
N MET A 79 11.49 0.30 5.55
CA MET A 79 11.85 -0.59 6.66
C MET A 79 13.27 -1.14 6.53
N LYS A 80 14.02 -1.12 7.64
CA LYS A 80 15.33 -1.77 7.68
C LYS A 80 15.19 -3.30 7.76
N LEU A 81 16.12 -4.05 7.16
CA LEU A 81 16.12 -5.51 7.17
C LEU A 81 15.98 -6.10 8.60
N ARG A 82 16.65 -5.52 9.61
CA ARG A 82 16.55 -5.98 11.01
C ARG A 82 15.16 -5.83 11.62
N GLN A 83 14.38 -4.85 11.19
CA GLN A 83 12.98 -4.66 11.64
C GLN A 83 12.07 -5.69 10.99
N ALA A 84 12.28 -5.97 9.70
CA ALA A 84 11.54 -6.96 8.92
C ALA A 84 11.57 -8.36 9.55
N VAL A 85 12.70 -8.75 10.14
CA VAL A 85 12.87 -10.09 10.75
C VAL A 85 11.80 -10.39 11.79
N GLY A 86 11.55 -9.46 12.72
CA GLY A 86 10.53 -9.64 13.75
C GLY A 86 9.13 -9.84 13.16
N ILE A 87 8.77 -9.05 12.15
CA ILE A 87 7.46 -9.14 11.50
C ILE A 87 7.31 -10.48 10.77
N ILE A 88 8.34 -10.92 10.05
CA ILE A 88 8.35 -12.22 9.34
C ILE A 88 8.12 -13.37 10.34
N PHE A 89 8.80 -13.36 11.48
CA PHE A 89 8.61 -14.38 12.52
C PHE A 89 7.19 -14.33 13.09
N GLY A 90 6.68 -13.12 13.36
CA GLY A 90 5.30 -12.92 13.81
C GLY A 90 4.26 -13.37 12.79
N ALA A 91 4.49 -13.14 11.51
CA ALA A 91 3.58 -13.56 10.45
C ALA A 91 3.36 -15.09 10.44
N ASN A 92 4.41 -15.88 10.70
CA ASN A 92 4.28 -17.33 10.83
C ASN A 92 3.39 -17.72 12.04
N ILE A 93 3.50 -17.01 13.19
CA ILE A 93 2.61 -17.23 14.33
C ILE A 93 1.18 -16.84 13.97
N GLY A 94 0.96 -15.68 13.32
CA GLY A 94 -0.36 -15.20 12.95
C GLY A 94 -1.14 -16.15 12.05
N THR A 95 -0.44 -16.88 11.17
CA THR A 95 -1.05 -17.90 10.30
C THR A 95 -1.72 -19.03 11.09
N THR A 96 -1.22 -19.32 12.28
CA THR A 96 -1.79 -20.42 13.11
C THR A 96 -3.21 -20.14 13.57
N ILE A 97 -3.62 -18.87 13.66
CA ILE A 97 -4.99 -18.48 14.00
C ILE A 97 -5.98 -19.03 12.98
N THR A 98 -5.62 -19.04 11.68
CA THR A 98 -6.45 -19.65 10.64
C THR A 98 -6.65 -21.14 10.90
N ALA A 99 -5.59 -21.86 11.29
CA ALA A 99 -5.71 -23.29 11.64
C ALA A 99 -6.66 -23.52 12.82
N TRP A 100 -6.69 -22.62 13.82
CA TRP A 100 -7.66 -22.68 14.93
C TRP A 100 -9.09 -22.41 14.47
N ILE A 101 -9.30 -21.44 13.60
CA ILE A 101 -10.63 -21.17 13.02
C ILE A 101 -11.13 -22.41 12.28
N LEU A 102 -10.29 -23.02 11.47
CA LEU A 102 -10.63 -24.23 10.69
C LEU A 102 -10.86 -25.44 11.62
N SER A 103 -10.12 -25.55 12.72
CA SER A 103 -10.27 -26.68 13.66
C SER A 103 -11.65 -26.76 14.33
N LEU A 104 -12.41 -25.65 14.31
CA LEU A 104 -13.78 -25.65 14.80
C LEU A 104 -14.69 -26.58 13.99
N SER A 105 -14.34 -26.91 12.74
CA SER A 105 -15.10 -27.85 11.90
C SER A 105 -15.11 -29.26 12.47
N GLY A 106 -14.05 -29.65 13.18
CA GLY A 106 -13.90 -30.95 13.83
C GLY A 106 -14.68 -31.13 15.14
N ILE A 107 -15.42 -30.12 15.60
CA ILE A 107 -16.22 -30.23 16.84
C ILE A 107 -17.32 -31.28 16.67
N GLN A 108 -17.24 -32.37 17.46
CA GLN A 108 -18.25 -33.41 17.57
C GLN A 108 -18.74 -33.46 19.00
N SER A 109 -20.04 -33.25 19.22
CA SER A 109 -20.66 -33.33 20.54
C SER A 109 -22.16 -33.51 20.42
N ASP A 110 -22.75 -34.35 21.29
CA ASP A 110 -24.19 -34.50 21.43
C ASP A 110 -24.84 -33.37 22.24
N ASN A 111 -24.04 -32.56 22.93
CA ASN A 111 -24.52 -31.42 23.69
C ASN A 111 -24.95 -30.30 22.75
N PHE A 112 -26.22 -29.85 22.89
CA PHE A 112 -26.81 -28.81 22.04
C PHE A 112 -25.99 -27.53 22.00
N PHE A 113 -25.46 -27.04 23.12
CA PHE A 113 -24.68 -25.80 23.18
C PHE A 113 -23.33 -25.92 22.50
N ILE A 114 -22.66 -27.08 22.65
CA ILE A 114 -21.38 -27.33 21.98
C ILE A 114 -21.60 -27.52 20.48
N ARG A 115 -22.70 -28.20 20.08
CA ARG A 115 -23.06 -28.36 18.67
C ARG A 115 -23.39 -27.02 18.00
N LEU A 116 -23.94 -26.06 18.75
CA LEU A 116 -24.18 -24.70 18.23
C LEU A 116 -22.87 -23.96 17.89
N LEU A 117 -21.77 -24.29 18.56
CA LEU A 117 -20.44 -23.72 18.28
C LEU A 117 -19.78 -24.33 17.03
N LYS A 118 -20.34 -25.43 16.48
CA LYS A 118 -19.84 -26.00 15.23
C LYS A 118 -20.13 -25.07 14.06
N PRO A 119 -19.14 -24.76 13.19
CA PRO A 119 -19.34 -23.86 12.06
C PRO A 119 -20.50 -24.22 11.14
N SER A 120 -20.72 -25.51 10.86
CA SER A 120 -21.88 -25.96 10.07
C SER A 120 -23.24 -25.60 10.68
N SER A 121 -23.30 -25.32 11.99
CA SER A 121 -24.53 -24.91 12.67
C SER A 121 -24.78 -23.41 12.60
N PHE A 122 -23.75 -22.57 12.74
CA PHE A 122 -23.92 -21.12 12.78
C PHE A 122 -23.57 -20.40 11.46
N SER A 123 -22.76 -21.01 10.57
CA SER A 123 -22.41 -20.41 9.27
C SER A 123 -23.63 -20.05 8.40
N PRO A 124 -24.73 -20.84 8.36
CA PRO A 124 -25.93 -20.43 7.62
C PRO A 124 -26.52 -19.12 8.17
N VAL A 125 -26.50 -18.93 9.49
CA VAL A 125 -27.00 -17.68 10.13
C VAL A 125 -26.09 -16.51 9.75
N LEU A 126 -24.78 -16.70 9.80
CA LEU A 126 -23.82 -15.68 9.37
C LEU A 126 -24.00 -15.33 7.89
N ALA A 127 -24.25 -16.32 7.04
CA ALA A 127 -24.52 -16.09 5.61
C ALA A 127 -25.77 -15.21 5.42
N VAL A 128 -26.87 -15.50 6.11
CA VAL A 128 -28.11 -14.71 6.01
C VAL A 128 -27.86 -13.27 6.48
N ILE A 129 -27.22 -13.07 7.65
CA ILE A 129 -26.89 -11.74 8.16
C ILE A 129 -25.95 -11.01 7.18
N GLY A 130 -24.96 -11.71 6.68
CA GLY A 130 -23.98 -11.16 5.73
C GLY A 130 -24.63 -10.70 4.42
N VAL A 131 -25.50 -11.54 3.82
CA VAL A 131 -26.27 -11.19 2.62
C VAL A 131 -27.19 -10.00 2.89
N ALA A 132 -27.85 -9.97 4.05
CA ALA A 132 -28.69 -8.82 4.43
C ALA A 132 -27.86 -7.52 4.50
N PHE A 133 -26.64 -7.56 5.04
CA PHE A 133 -25.76 -6.38 5.05
C PHE A 133 -25.31 -5.98 3.64
N LEU A 134 -25.02 -6.93 2.75
CA LEU A 134 -24.62 -6.66 1.37
C LEU A 134 -25.74 -6.01 0.56
N LEU A 135 -26.98 -6.51 0.70
CA LEU A 135 -28.12 -6.09 -0.12
C LEU A 135 -28.78 -4.80 0.40
N PHE A 136 -28.92 -4.66 1.73
CA PHE A 136 -29.74 -3.60 2.32
C PHE A 136 -28.95 -2.47 2.97
N SER A 137 -27.64 -2.61 3.18
CA SER A 137 -26.84 -1.54 3.79
C SER A 137 -26.34 -0.55 2.74
N LYS A 138 -26.44 0.75 3.06
CA LYS A 138 -25.83 1.84 2.29
C LYS A 138 -24.40 2.19 2.78
N LYS A 139 -23.99 1.67 3.95
CA LYS A 139 -22.67 1.99 4.56
C LYS A 139 -21.64 0.93 4.16
N ASP A 140 -20.51 1.35 3.55
CA ASP A 140 -19.43 0.45 3.11
C ASP A 140 -18.86 -0.41 4.23
N LYS A 141 -18.71 0.16 5.45
CA LYS A 141 -18.27 -0.62 6.61
C LYS A 141 -19.19 -1.82 6.90
N ARG A 142 -20.52 -1.68 6.75
CA ARG A 142 -21.47 -2.79 6.95
C ARG A 142 -21.41 -3.77 5.78
N LYS A 143 -21.25 -3.30 4.54
CA LYS A 143 -21.06 -4.15 3.38
C LYS A 143 -19.79 -5.00 3.53
N ASN A 144 -18.67 -4.40 3.97
CA ASN A 144 -17.43 -5.13 4.24
C ASN A 144 -17.60 -6.19 5.31
N ILE A 145 -18.31 -5.89 6.41
CA ILE A 145 -18.68 -6.88 7.44
C ILE A 145 -19.55 -7.98 6.83
N GLY A 146 -20.53 -7.62 5.99
CA GLY A 146 -21.38 -8.57 5.28
C GLY A 146 -20.57 -9.52 4.40
N SER A 147 -19.61 -8.98 3.65
CA SER A 147 -18.67 -9.77 2.83
C SER A 147 -17.87 -10.77 3.68
N ILE A 148 -17.33 -10.34 4.82
CA ILE A 148 -16.59 -11.21 5.74
C ILE A 148 -17.47 -12.36 6.25
N LEU A 149 -18.70 -12.08 6.66
CA LEU A 149 -19.63 -13.09 7.19
C LEU A 149 -20.01 -14.13 6.13
N VAL A 150 -20.31 -13.68 4.89
CA VAL A 150 -20.61 -14.58 3.77
C VAL A 150 -19.38 -15.41 3.41
N SER A 151 -18.22 -14.78 3.32
CA SER A 151 -16.97 -15.46 2.95
C SER A 151 -16.58 -16.51 3.99
N PHE A 152 -16.76 -16.22 5.28
CA PHE A 152 -16.58 -17.21 6.34
C PHE A 152 -17.53 -18.42 6.18
N ALA A 153 -18.79 -18.17 5.86
CA ALA A 153 -19.75 -19.24 5.62
C ALA A 153 -19.37 -20.09 4.40
N VAL A 154 -18.99 -19.45 3.30
CA VAL A 154 -18.50 -20.13 2.07
C VAL A 154 -17.26 -20.99 2.36
N LEU A 155 -16.31 -20.46 3.13
CA LEU A 155 -15.10 -21.18 3.57
C LEU A 155 -15.48 -22.44 4.35
N MET A 156 -16.40 -22.34 5.31
CA MET A 156 -16.83 -23.49 6.13
C MET A 156 -17.63 -24.52 5.33
N PHE A 157 -18.46 -24.10 4.40
CA PHE A 157 -19.14 -25.02 3.47
C PHE A 157 -18.15 -25.73 2.54
N GLY A 158 -17.13 -25.01 2.06
CA GLY A 158 -16.04 -25.62 1.28
C GLY A 158 -15.28 -26.67 2.08
N MET A 159 -14.97 -26.40 3.35
CA MET A 159 -14.31 -27.33 4.27
C MET A 159 -15.18 -28.59 4.51
N GLU A 160 -16.48 -28.43 4.75
CA GLU A 160 -17.42 -29.52 4.95
C GLU A 160 -17.57 -30.39 3.68
N ALA A 161 -17.64 -29.76 2.51
CA ALA A 161 -17.70 -30.44 1.21
C ALA A 161 -16.42 -31.27 0.95
N MET A 162 -15.23 -30.73 1.24
CA MET A 162 -13.97 -31.46 1.13
C MET A 162 -13.95 -32.67 2.08
N SER A 163 -14.28 -32.47 3.35
CA SER A 163 -14.31 -33.53 4.37
C SER A 163 -15.27 -34.65 3.98
N GLY A 164 -16.50 -34.31 3.54
CA GLY A 164 -17.48 -35.29 3.10
C GLY A 164 -17.04 -36.07 1.85
N ALA A 165 -16.37 -35.40 0.91
CA ALA A 165 -15.87 -36.04 -0.31
C ALA A 165 -14.80 -37.12 -0.05
N VAL A 166 -13.99 -36.93 0.99
CA VAL A 166 -12.86 -37.84 1.34
C VAL A 166 -13.21 -38.87 2.40
N GLU A 167 -14.36 -38.74 3.08
CA GLU A 167 -14.75 -39.64 4.17
C GLU A 167 -14.77 -41.12 3.76
N GLY A 168 -15.21 -41.42 2.52
CA GLY A 168 -15.21 -42.77 1.96
C GLY A 168 -13.82 -43.39 1.79
N LEU A 169 -12.76 -42.58 1.77
CA LEU A 169 -11.37 -43.09 1.66
C LEU A 169 -10.86 -43.77 2.94
N LYS A 170 -11.55 -43.60 4.05
CA LYS A 170 -11.21 -44.28 5.32
C LYS A 170 -11.09 -45.78 5.16
N ASN A 171 -11.87 -46.39 4.28
CA ASN A 171 -11.92 -47.83 4.06
C ASN A 171 -11.08 -48.31 2.89
N VAL A 172 -10.21 -47.47 2.31
CA VAL A 172 -9.37 -47.80 1.13
C VAL A 172 -7.93 -48.07 1.64
N PRO A 173 -7.44 -49.32 1.67
CA PRO A 173 -6.14 -49.68 2.20
C PRO A 173 -4.99 -48.96 1.50
N GLU A 174 -5.06 -48.78 0.17
CA GLU A 174 -4.04 -48.10 -0.63
C GLU A 174 -3.89 -46.64 -0.22
N PHE A 175 -5.00 -46.00 0.12
CA PHE A 175 -4.98 -44.60 0.61
C PHE A 175 -4.33 -44.50 1.97
N THR A 176 -4.68 -45.39 2.90
CA THR A 176 -4.06 -45.43 4.24
C THR A 176 -2.57 -45.74 4.14
N HIS A 177 -2.18 -46.68 3.26
CA HIS A 177 -0.79 -47.02 3.03
C HIS A 177 0.03 -45.84 2.47
N LEU A 178 -0.56 -45.02 1.59
CA LEU A 178 0.08 -43.81 1.06
C LEU A 178 0.48 -42.86 2.21
N PHE A 179 -0.40 -42.64 3.18
CA PHE A 179 -0.09 -41.74 4.31
C PHE A 179 0.91 -42.33 5.29
N THR A 180 1.01 -43.68 5.39
CA THR A 180 2.06 -44.30 6.19
C THR A 180 3.46 -44.08 5.63
N MET A 181 3.61 -43.90 4.30
CA MET A 181 4.90 -43.52 3.70
C MET A 181 5.36 -42.13 4.17
N PHE A 182 4.42 -41.21 4.45
CA PHE A 182 4.71 -39.84 4.91
C PHE A 182 5.06 -39.78 6.41
N SER A 183 5.00 -40.91 7.13
CA SER A 183 5.58 -41.05 8.47
C SER A 183 7.11 -40.98 8.44
N ASN A 184 7.74 -41.22 7.27
CA ASN A 184 9.12 -40.81 7.05
C ASN A 184 9.23 -39.29 7.10
N PRO A 185 9.94 -38.70 8.07
CA PRO A 185 9.93 -37.26 8.28
C PRO A 185 10.41 -36.45 7.09
N LEU A 186 11.38 -36.95 6.33
CA LEU A 186 11.89 -36.24 5.15
C LEU A 186 10.87 -36.22 4.00
N LEU A 187 10.16 -37.33 3.77
CA LEU A 187 9.12 -37.41 2.75
C LEU A 187 7.93 -36.56 3.15
N GLY A 188 7.51 -36.59 4.41
CA GLY A 188 6.42 -35.73 4.90
C GLY A 188 6.72 -34.24 4.72
N ILE A 189 7.93 -33.79 5.07
CA ILE A 189 8.39 -32.41 4.85
C ILE A 189 8.38 -32.07 3.36
N LEU A 190 8.90 -32.95 2.50
CA LEU A 190 8.95 -32.72 1.07
C LEU A 190 7.53 -32.53 0.48
N VAL A 191 6.61 -33.43 0.84
CA VAL A 191 5.21 -33.37 0.36
C VAL A 191 4.53 -32.08 0.85
N GLY A 192 4.66 -31.73 2.12
CA GLY A 192 4.12 -30.49 2.67
C GLY A 192 4.69 -29.25 1.99
N ALA A 193 6.01 -29.23 1.74
CA ALA A 193 6.69 -28.11 1.09
C ALA A 193 6.27 -27.95 -0.38
N VAL A 194 6.22 -29.03 -1.14
CA VAL A 194 5.81 -29.02 -2.55
C VAL A 194 4.34 -28.61 -2.68
N LEU A 195 3.45 -29.22 -1.89
CA LEU A 195 2.03 -28.88 -1.91
C LEU A 195 1.79 -27.38 -1.62
N THR A 196 2.40 -26.88 -0.55
CA THR A 196 2.25 -25.47 -0.17
C THR A 196 2.94 -24.54 -1.17
N GLY A 197 4.08 -24.92 -1.72
CA GLY A 197 4.79 -24.16 -2.75
C GLY A 197 3.99 -24.01 -4.04
N ILE A 198 3.20 -25.04 -4.43
CA ILE A 198 2.30 -24.99 -5.58
C ILE A 198 1.07 -24.11 -5.28
N ILE A 199 0.42 -24.36 -4.12
CA ILE A 199 -0.80 -23.62 -3.71
C ILE A 199 -0.47 -22.16 -3.33
N GLN A 200 0.77 -21.89 -2.88
CA GLN A 200 1.24 -20.59 -2.38
C GLN A 200 0.46 -20.05 -1.17
N SER A 201 -0.22 -20.95 -0.44
CA SER A 201 -1.01 -20.62 0.75
C SER A 201 -0.87 -21.72 1.80
N SER A 202 -0.18 -21.43 2.91
CA SER A 202 -0.05 -22.37 4.03
C SER A 202 -1.39 -22.62 4.72
N SER A 203 -2.22 -21.59 4.88
CA SER A 203 -3.56 -21.74 5.46
C SER A 203 -4.43 -22.69 4.64
N ALA A 204 -4.37 -22.61 3.31
CA ALA A 204 -5.08 -23.53 2.43
C ALA A 204 -4.53 -24.95 2.56
N SER A 205 -3.21 -25.10 2.57
CA SER A 205 -2.54 -26.41 2.70
C SER A 205 -2.86 -27.07 4.04
N VAL A 206 -2.86 -26.30 5.14
CA VAL A 206 -3.28 -26.79 6.47
C VAL A 206 -4.76 -27.18 6.48
N GLY A 207 -5.63 -26.39 5.85
CA GLY A 207 -7.06 -26.70 5.72
C GLY A 207 -7.31 -28.00 4.97
N ILE A 208 -6.58 -28.26 3.87
CA ILE A 208 -6.63 -29.56 3.16
C ILE A 208 -6.22 -30.69 4.09
N LEU A 209 -5.13 -30.54 4.85
CA LEU A 209 -4.67 -31.55 5.80
C LEU A 209 -5.73 -31.81 6.88
N GLN A 210 -6.35 -30.77 7.43
CA GLN A 210 -7.44 -30.89 8.40
C GLN A 210 -8.67 -31.57 7.81
N ALA A 211 -9.07 -31.26 6.57
CA ALA A 211 -10.17 -31.95 5.89
C ALA A 211 -9.89 -33.46 5.72
N LEU A 212 -8.65 -33.83 5.41
CA LEU A 212 -8.25 -35.22 5.26
C LEU A 212 -8.20 -35.98 6.59
N CYS A 213 -8.11 -35.30 7.74
CA CYS A 213 -8.14 -35.96 9.05
C CYS A 213 -9.43 -36.73 9.33
N VAL A 214 -10.57 -36.34 8.72
CA VAL A 214 -11.84 -37.06 8.80
C VAL A 214 -11.72 -38.52 8.35
N THR A 215 -10.77 -38.83 7.47
CA THR A 215 -10.52 -40.21 7.01
C THR A 215 -9.96 -41.12 8.10
N GLY A 216 -9.39 -40.53 9.18
CA GLY A 216 -8.65 -41.28 10.20
C GLY A 216 -7.38 -41.98 9.71
N ALA A 217 -6.99 -41.77 8.44
CA ALA A 217 -5.82 -42.40 7.83
C ALA A 217 -4.50 -41.66 8.15
N ILE A 218 -4.60 -40.43 8.63
CA ILE A 218 -3.45 -39.57 8.93
C ILE A 218 -3.18 -39.62 10.44
N ASN A 219 -2.06 -40.20 10.81
CA ASN A 219 -1.56 -40.21 12.21
C ASN A 219 -0.70 -38.95 12.46
N PHE A 220 -0.48 -38.62 13.74
CA PHE A 220 0.41 -37.49 14.09
C PHE A 220 1.85 -37.73 13.59
N SER A 221 2.31 -38.99 13.48
CA SER A 221 3.59 -39.33 12.87
C SER A 221 3.76 -38.86 11.44
N SER A 222 2.66 -38.79 10.65
CA SER A 222 2.66 -38.24 9.29
C SER A 222 2.30 -36.77 9.27
N ALA A 223 1.36 -36.31 10.11
CA ALA A 223 0.88 -34.92 10.12
C ALA A 223 1.98 -33.93 10.53
N ILE A 224 2.78 -34.25 11.55
CA ILE A 224 3.84 -33.36 12.05
C ILE A 224 4.84 -32.98 10.95
N PRO A 225 5.50 -33.92 10.23
CA PRO A 225 6.45 -33.56 9.20
C PRO A 225 5.78 -32.84 8.01
N ILE A 226 4.54 -33.19 7.66
CA ILE A 226 3.80 -32.45 6.61
C ILE A 226 3.62 -30.99 7.01
N ILE A 227 3.22 -30.68 8.27
CA ILE A 227 3.06 -29.29 8.77
C ILE A 227 4.39 -28.53 8.71
N LEU A 228 5.50 -29.15 9.07
CA LEU A 228 6.83 -28.53 8.97
C LEU A 228 7.15 -28.18 7.51
N GLY A 229 6.86 -29.10 6.59
CA GLY A 229 7.01 -28.87 5.16
C GLY A 229 6.13 -27.73 4.64
N GLN A 230 4.87 -27.67 5.09
CA GLN A 230 3.95 -26.57 4.70
C GLN A 230 4.51 -25.20 5.07
N ASN A 231 5.14 -25.05 6.22
CA ASN A 231 5.79 -23.79 6.60
C ASN A 231 6.99 -23.46 5.69
N ILE A 232 7.80 -24.44 5.28
CA ILE A 232 8.89 -24.23 4.32
C ILE A 232 8.33 -23.83 2.95
N GLY A 233 7.27 -24.49 2.48
CA GLY A 233 6.63 -24.19 1.20
C GLY A 233 6.09 -22.75 1.08
N THR A 234 5.65 -22.16 2.19
CA THR A 234 5.18 -20.77 2.25
C THR A 234 6.26 -19.76 1.82
N CYS A 235 7.53 -20.09 1.98
CA CYS A 235 8.64 -19.21 1.63
C CYS A 235 8.78 -18.96 0.12
N VAL A 236 8.22 -19.84 -0.71
CA VAL A 236 8.28 -19.74 -2.18
C VAL A 236 7.68 -18.42 -2.65
N THR A 237 6.55 -17.99 -2.09
CA THR A 237 5.90 -16.73 -2.44
C THR A 237 6.81 -15.52 -2.17
N ALA A 238 7.45 -15.47 -0.99
CA ALA A 238 8.37 -14.39 -0.64
C ALA A 238 9.61 -14.38 -1.54
N LEU A 239 10.13 -15.55 -1.91
CA LEU A 239 11.28 -15.67 -2.81
C LEU A 239 10.93 -15.18 -4.22
N ILE A 240 9.78 -15.59 -4.77
CA ILE A 240 9.30 -15.14 -6.08
C ILE A 240 9.11 -13.61 -6.06
N SER A 241 8.46 -13.07 -5.05
CA SER A 241 8.23 -11.63 -4.93
C SER A 241 9.52 -10.81 -4.77
N SER A 242 10.62 -11.44 -4.34
CA SER A 242 11.92 -10.77 -4.21
C SER A 242 12.73 -10.72 -5.52
N ILE A 243 12.26 -11.37 -6.60
CA ILE A 243 12.91 -11.30 -7.92
C ILE A 243 12.83 -9.86 -8.42
N GLY A 244 13.94 -9.32 -8.91
CA GLY A 244 14.03 -7.91 -9.32
C GLY A 244 14.22 -6.91 -8.17
N ALA A 245 14.00 -7.31 -6.91
CA ALA A 245 14.09 -6.42 -5.77
C ALA A 245 15.54 -6.09 -5.35
N SER A 246 15.68 -5.08 -4.47
CA SER A 246 16.94 -4.70 -3.84
C SER A 246 17.57 -5.87 -3.06
N LYS A 247 18.86 -5.77 -2.78
CA LYS A 247 19.60 -6.81 -2.03
C LYS A 247 19.00 -7.06 -0.65
N ASN A 248 18.60 -5.99 0.05
CA ASN A 248 18.01 -6.13 1.38
C ASN A 248 16.62 -6.76 1.34
N ALA A 249 15.83 -6.48 0.32
CA ALA A 249 14.53 -7.13 0.09
C ALA A 249 14.71 -8.64 -0.18
N LYS A 250 15.65 -9.02 -1.04
CA LYS A 250 16.04 -10.43 -1.25
C LYS A 250 16.50 -11.09 0.04
N ARG A 251 17.32 -10.41 0.85
CA ARG A 251 17.77 -10.91 2.17
C ARG A 251 16.60 -11.14 3.11
N ALA A 252 15.56 -10.29 3.10
CA ALA A 252 14.35 -10.50 3.90
C ALA A 252 13.63 -11.81 3.50
N ALA A 253 13.48 -12.08 2.20
CA ALA A 253 12.92 -13.35 1.72
C ALA A 253 13.77 -14.57 2.11
N PHE A 254 15.11 -14.47 2.04
CA PHE A 254 15.99 -15.54 2.52
C PHE A 254 15.96 -15.72 4.05
N VAL A 255 15.78 -14.66 4.83
CA VAL A 255 15.56 -14.78 6.28
C VAL A 255 14.31 -15.60 6.59
N HIS A 256 13.21 -15.38 5.84
CA HIS A 256 12.00 -16.19 5.97
C HIS A 256 12.27 -17.67 5.64
N LEU A 257 12.99 -17.95 4.56
CA LEU A 257 13.37 -19.31 4.19
C LEU A 257 14.24 -19.97 5.28
N TYR A 258 15.28 -19.30 5.75
CA TYR A 258 16.17 -19.84 6.79
C TYR A 258 15.48 -20.04 8.12
N PHE A 259 14.56 -19.15 8.51
CA PHE A 259 13.73 -19.35 9.70
C PHE A 259 12.96 -20.66 9.62
N ASN A 260 12.28 -20.94 8.50
CA ASN A 260 11.46 -22.13 8.36
C ASN A 260 12.32 -23.40 8.20
N ILE A 261 13.41 -23.37 7.44
CA ILE A 261 14.31 -24.54 7.28
C ILE A 261 15.02 -24.88 8.60
N ILE A 262 15.66 -23.89 9.23
CA ILE A 262 16.41 -24.11 10.48
C ILE A 262 15.45 -24.44 11.62
N GLY A 263 14.30 -23.72 11.70
CA GLY A 263 13.25 -24.00 12.67
C GLY A 263 12.71 -25.42 12.55
N SER A 264 12.41 -25.89 11.33
CA SER A 264 11.97 -27.26 11.06
C SER A 264 13.05 -28.29 11.42
N ALA A 265 14.31 -28.04 11.05
CA ALA A 265 15.42 -28.96 11.38
C ALA A 265 15.62 -29.05 12.89
N LEU A 266 15.60 -27.92 13.62
CA LEU A 266 15.74 -27.92 15.09
C LEU A 266 14.54 -28.59 15.76
N PHE A 267 13.32 -28.28 15.33
CA PHE A 267 12.12 -28.92 15.87
C PHE A 267 12.15 -30.44 15.64
N MET A 268 12.51 -30.87 14.44
CA MET A 268 12.71 -32.28 14.10
C MET A 268 13.72 -32.93 15.03
N ALA A 269 14.91 -32.37 15.15
CA ALA A 269 15.97 -32.94 15.97
C ALA A 269 15.55 -33.06 17.44
N LEU A 270 14.95 -32.01 18.00
CA LEU A 270 14.49 -32.00 19.39
C LEU A 270 13.29 -32.93 19.60
N PHE A 271 12.25 -32.79 18.76
CA PHE A 271 11.02 -33.57 18.94
C PHE A 271 11.24 -35.07 18.76
N TYR A 272 11.86 -35.47 17.65
CA TYR A 272 12.14 -36.90 17.42
C TYR A 272 13.24 -37.44 18.33
N GLY A 273 14.21 -36.60 18.73
CA GLY A 273 15.18 -36.95 19.76
C GLY A 273 14.51 -37.26 21.11
N ILE A 274 13.59 -36.44 21.57
CA ILE A 274 12.81 -36.68 22.79
C ILE A 274 11.89 -37.88 22.59
N ASN A 275 11.22 -38.00 21.44
CA ASN A 275 10.32 -39.12 21.15
C ASN A 275 11.03 -40.48 21.15
N ALA A 276 12.32 -40.53 20.75
CA ALA A 276 13.11 -41.76 20.78
C ALA A 276 13.25 -42.35 22.21
N PHE A 277 13.22 -41.49 23.24
CA PHE A 277 13.27 -41.91 24.65
C PHE A 277 11.87 -41.98 25.28
N ALA A 278 11.00 -40.98 25.01
CA ALA A 278 9.69 -40.84 25.65
C ALA A 278 8.60 -41.70 25.00
N GLN A 279 8.80 -42.16 23.76
CA GLN A 279 7.85 -42.97 22.98
C GLN A 279 6.41 -42.42 23.05
N PHE A 280 6.19 -41.20 22.56
CA PHE A 280 4.90 -40.52 22.65
C PHE A 280 3.77 -41.34 22.00
N ALA A 281 2.86 -41.88 22.81
CA ALA A 281 1.75 -42.71 22.36
C ALA A 281 0.83 -42.01 21.33
N PHE A 282 0.76 -40.67 21.36
CA PHE A 282 -0.08 -39.93 20.41
C PHE A 282 0.46 -39.98 18.96
N MET A 283 1.71 -40.35 18.74
CA MET A 283 2.30 -40.43 17.39
C MET A 283 1.53 -41.40 16.48
N ASP A 284 1.05 -42.52 17.04
CA ASP A 284 0.29 -43.53 16.31
C ASP A 284 -1.23 -43.26 16.33
N MET A 285 -1.68 -42.24 17.05
CA MET A 285 -3.10 -41.83 17.07
C MET A 285 -3.46 -41.07 15.79
N ALA A 286 -4.70 -41.25 15.34
CA ALA A 286 -5.23 -40.48 14.24
C ALA A 286 -5.20 -38.98 14.61
N ALA A 287 -4.64 -38.16 13.71
CA ALA A 287 -4.64 -36.72 13.85
C ALA A 287 -6.06 -36.19 13.65
N ASN A 288 -6.38 -35.13 14.37
CA ASN A 288 -7.63 -34.39 14.21
C ASN A 288 -7.33 -32.90 13.95
N GLU A 289 -8.34 -32.16 13.56
CA GLU A 289 -8.24 -30.75 13.16
C GLU A 289 -7.63 -29.90 14.27
N MET A 290 -8.01 -30.12 15.52
CA MET A 290 -7.48 -29.42 16.69
C MET A 290 -6.01 -29.77 16.94
N GLY A 291 -5.65 -31.05 16.83
CA GLY A 291 -4.27 -31.52 16.99
C GLY A 291 -3.33 -30.90 15.96
N ILE A 292 -3.79 -30.76 14.70
CA ILE A 292 -3.05 -30.05 13.66
C ILE A 292 -2.84 -28.58 14.03
N ALA A 293 -3.87 -27.87 14.52
CA ALA A 293 -3.75 -26.49 14.96
C ALA A 293 -2.76 -26.35 16.13
N ILE A 294 -2.80 -27.27 17.09
CA ILE A 294 -1.87 -27.31 18.23
C ILE A 294 -0.43 -27.49 17.73
N VAL A 295 -0.17 -28.49 16.90
CA VAL A 295 1.18 -28.77 16.35
C VAL A 295 1.69 -27.56 15.56
N HIS A 296 0.86 -26.99 14.70
CA HIS A 296 1.22 -25.82 13.89
C HIS A 296 1.57 -24.60 14.77
N THR A 297 0.78 -24.35 15.81
CA THR A 297 1.03 -23.25 16.76
C THR A 297 2.29 -23.51 17.57
N THR A 298 2.43 -24.71 18.13
CA THR A 298 3.59 -25.09 18.95
C THR A 298 4.88 -24.94 18.16
N PHE A 299 4.91 -25.42 16.91
CA PHE A 299 6.07 -25.26 16.03
C PHE A 299 6.42 -23.78 15.83
N ASN A 300 5.46 -22.94 15.37
CA ASN A 300 5.75 -21.56 15.02
C ASN A 300 6.14 -20.72 16.25
N VAL A 301 5.49 -20.95 17.40
CA VAL A 301 5.83 -20.25 18.65
C VAL A 301 7.21 -20.67 19.15
N LEU A 302 7.50 -21.98 19.23
CA LEU A 302 8.81 -22.48 19.69
C LEU A 302 9.93 -22.07 18.73
N ALA A 303 9.74 -22.20 17.42
CA ALA A 303 10.72 -21.75 16.43
C ALA A 303 11.01 -20.24 16.58
N THR A 304 9.98 -19.43 16.80
CA THR A 304 10.15 -17.98 17.04
C THR A 304 10.92 -17.72 18.33
N LEU A 305 10.54 -18.36 19.46
CA LEU A 305 11.20 -18.16 20.75
C LEU A 305 12.68 -18.56 20.71
N VAL A 306 12.99 -19.67 20.03
CA VAL A 306 14.37 -20.17 19.92
C VAL A 306 15.20 -19.33 18.95
N LEU A 307 14.65 -18.97 17.78
CA LEU A 307 15.42 -18.28 16.73
C LEU A 307 15.47 -16.75 16.87
N LEU A 308 14.53 -16.13 17.61
CA LEU A 308 14.50 -14.67 17.77
C LEU A 308 15.78 -14.09 18.39
N PRO A 309 16.38 -14.67 19.45
CA PRO A 309 17.67 -14.23 19.97
C PRO A 309 18.80 -14.35 18.93
N PHE A 310 18.73 -15.36 18.06
CA PHE A 310 19.72 -15.64 17.03
C PHE A 310 19.40 -15.06 15.66
N SER A 311 18.40 -14.19 15.58
CA SER A 311 17.95 -13.59 14.31
C SER A 311 19.05 -12.87 13.54
N ASP A 312 20.07 -12.31 14.21
CA ASP A 312 21.23 -11.69 13.53
C ASP A 312 22.09 -12.73 12.78
N ILE A 313 22.07 -14.02 13.19
CA ILE A 313 22.72 -15.10 12.45
C ILE A 313 21.97 -15.36 11.14
N LEU A 314 20.64 -15.37 11.17
CA LEU A 314 19.82 -15.53 9.95
C LEU A 314 20.05 -14.38 8.98
N VAL A 315 20.17 -13.16 9.48
CA VAL A 315 20.53 -11.99 8.67
C VAL A 315 21.92 -12.14 8.05
N LYS A 316 22.90 -12.63 8.82
CA LYS A 316 24.24 -12.92 8.30
C LYS A 316 24.22 -13.98 7.20
N LEU A 317 23.49 -15.09 7.39
CA LEU A 317 23.31 -16.12 6.38
C LEU A 317 22.68 -15.56 5.10
N ALA A 318 21.62 -14.76 5.23
CA ALA A 318 20.99 -14.09 4.10
C ALA A 318 21.96 -13.13 3.38
N THR A 319 22.82 -12.42 4.12
CA THR A 319 23.84 -11.53 3.55
C THR A 319 24.96 -12.30 2.82
N LEU A 320 25.34 -13.47 3.31
CA LEU A 320 26.29 -14.35 2.63
C LEU A 320 25.72 -14.92 1.31
N THR A 321 24.40 -15.19 1.29
CA THR A 321 23.71 -15.68 0.09
C THR A 321 23.53 -14.56 -0.95
N VAL A 322 23.11 -13.37 -0.50
CA VAL A 322 22.91 -12.19 -1.35
C VAL A 322 24.04 -11.18 -1.07
N ARG A 323 25.14 -11.32 -1.81
CA ARG A 323 26.34 -10.49 -1.60
C ARG A 323 26.20 -9.07 -2.13
N ASP A 324 26.89 -8.12 -1.48
CA ASP A 324 26.97 -6.74 -1.95
C ASP A 324 27.88 -6.64 -3.21
N LYS A 325 27.31 -6.16 -4.32
CA LYS A 325 28.13 -5.56 -5.41
C LYS A 325 28.09 -4.04 -5.18
N LYS A 326 29.21 -3.36 -5.22
CA LYS A 326 29.27 -1.89 -5.13
C LYS A 326 28.60 -1.29 -6.38
N THR A 327 27.40 -0.80 -6.25
CA THR A 327 26.73 0.06 -7.22
C THR A 327 26.28 1.31 -6.45
N GLY A 328 26.77 2.48 -6.88
CA GLY A 328 26.24 3.76 -6.41
C GLY A 328 24.77 3.87 -6.88
N ILE A 329 23.88 4.23 -5.99
CA ILE A 329 22.48 4.54 -6.28
C ILE A 329 22.34 6.04 -6.08
N GLU A 330 21.78 6.75 -7.06
CA GLU A 330 21.49 8.17 -6.93
C GLU A 330 20.28 8.40 -6.01
N PRO A 331 20.24 9.51 -5.23
CA PRO A 331 19.17 9.80 -4.26
C PRO A 331 17.77 9.83 -4.89
N VAL A 332 17.65 10.29 -6.13
CA VAL A 332 16.38 10.41 -6.88
C VAL A 332 15.69 9.06 -7.13
N GLU A 333 16.46 7.96 -7.23
CA GLU A 333 15.86 6.62 -7.35
C GLU A 333 15.17 6.14 -6.06
N GLU A 334 15.36 6.82 -4.91
CA GLU A 334 14.73 6.41 -3.65
C GLU A 334 13.24 6.73 -3.62
N ASP A 335 12.79 7.85 -4.19
CA ASP A 335 11.37 8.26 -4.16
C ASP A 335 10.50 7.35 -5.03
N PHE A 336 10.98 6.95 -6.22
CA PHE A 336 10.24 6.02 -7.08
C PHE A 336 10.17 4.59 -6.55
N LYS A 337 11.01 4.21 -5.59
CA LYS A 337 10.87 2.92 -4.87
C LYS A 337 9.62 2.84 -4.00
N LEU A 338 8.98 3.98 -3.69
CA LEU A 338 7.68 4.02 -3.02
C LEU A 338 6.56 3.47 -3.92
N LEU A 339 6.72 3.54 -5.26
CA LEU A 339 5.77 3.03 -6.26
C LEU A 339 6.04 1.55 -6.59
N ASP A 340 6.26 0.72 -5.58
CA ASP A 340 6.58 -0.69 -5.75
C ASP A 340 5.33 -1.51 -6.16
N GLU A 341 5.41 -2.30 -7.23
CA GLU A 341 4.31 -3.12 -7.74
C GLU A 341 3.78 -4.14 -6.71
N ARG A 342 4.59 -4.54 -5.73
CA ARG A 342 4.17 -5.44 -4.64
C ARG A 342 3.10 -4.83 -3.75
N PHE A 343 3.04 -3.50 -3.67
CA PHE A 343 1.99 -2.81 -2.92
C PHE A 343 0.63 -2.85 -3.62
N LEU A 344 0.59 -3.16 -4.93
CA LEU A 344 -0.67 -3.35 -5.67
C LEU A 344 -1.51 -4.53 -5.15
N GLU A 345 -0.93 -5.46 -4.40
CA GLU A 345 -1.67 -6.49 -3.66
C GLU A 345 -2.44 -5.90 -2.45
N LYS A 346 -2.08 -4.70 -2.00
CA LYS A 346 -2.73 -3.94 -0.94
C LYS A 346 -3.02 -2.51 -1.41
N PRO A 347 -4.05 -2.34 -2.25
CA PRO A 347 -4.26 -1.10 -2.99
C PRO A 347 -4.41 0.15 -2.12
N ALA A 348 -5.03 0.06 -0.94
CA ALA A 348 -5.15 1.18 -0.01
C ALA A 348 -3.77 1.71 0.46
N PHE A 349 -2.79 0.80 0.66
CA PHE A 349 -1.42 1.20 0.98
C PHE A 349 -0.70 1.79 -0.25
N ALA A 350 -0.94 1.23 -1.45
CA ALA A 350 -0.39 1.77 -2.69
C ALA A 350 -0.86 3.22 -2.92
N VAL A 351 -2.15 3.51 -2.68
CA VAL A 351 -2.70 4.89 -2.74
C VAL A 351 -1.98 5.82 -1.77
N GLU A 352 -1.69 5.37 -0.56
CA GLU A 352 -0.96 6.18 0.42
C GLU A 352 0.49 6.49 -0.04
N GLN A 353 1.17 5.53 -0.68
CA GLN A 353 2.49 5.81 -1.24
C GLN A 353 2.40 6.80 -2.42
N CYS A 354 1.35 6.72 -3.25
CA CYS A 354 1.11 7.71 -4.29
C CYS A 354 0.91 9.12 -3.72
N ILE A 355 0.17 9.28 -2.61
CA ILE A 355 -0.01 10.57 -1.93
C ILE A 355 1.35 11.13 -1.48
N LYS A 356 2.21 10.31 -0.86
CA LYS A 356 3.55 10.74 -0.42
C LYS A 356 4.43 11.14 -1.60
N THR A 357 4.41 10.37 -2.67
CA THR A 357 5.19 10.66 -3.88
C THR A 357 4.73 11.95 -4.56
N ALA A 358 3.40 12.16 -4.64
CA ALA A 358 2.82 13.41 -5.17
C ALA A 358 3.15 14.63 -4.28
N ALA A 359 3.19 14.46 -2.94
CA ALA A 359 3.61 15.52 -2.03
C ALA A 359 5.09 15.93 -2.26
N ASN A 360 5.99 14.95 -2.47
CA ASN A 360 7.38 15.24 -2.81
C ASN A 360 7.50 16.00 -4.15
N MET A 361 6.71 15.61 -5.16
CA MET A 361 6.62 16.33 -6.44
C MET A 361 6.18 17.78 -6.22
N ALA A 362 5.12 18.01 -5.44
CA ALA A 362 4.60 19.35 -5.13
C ALA A 362 5.64 20.25 -4.45
N ASP A 363 6.43 19.70 -3.50
CA ASP A 363 7.51 20.44 -2.84
C ASP A 363 8.64 20.84 -3.81
N ILE A 364 8.98 19.96 -4.77
CA ILE A 364 9.96 20.26 -5.83
C ILE A 364 9.45 21.39 -6.70
N VAL A 365 8.19 21.33 -7.13
CA VAL A 365 7.55 22.36 -7.97
C VAL A 365 7.54 23.71 -7.26
N ARG A 366 7.11 23.76 -5.99
CA ARG A 366 7.12 24.98 -5.17
C ARG A 366 8.52 25.61 -5.12
N LYS A 367 9.53 24.79 -4.85
CA LYS A 367 10.92 25.28 -4.82
C LYS A 367 11.37 25.78 -6.19
N SER A 368 11.02 25.10 -7.28
CA SER A 368 11.39 25.49 -8.64
C SER A 368 10.82 26.87 -9.02
N VAL A 369 9.57 27.16 -8.65
CA VAL A 369 8.96 28.49 -8.87
C VAL A 369 9.63 29.56 -8.01
N ASP A 370 9.90 29.28 -6.72
CA ASP A 370 10.61 30.22 -5.83
C ASP A 370 12.01 30.55 -6.38
N ASP A 371 12.74 29.54 -6.83
CA ASP A 371 14.07 29.67 -7.43
C ASP A 371 13.98 30.48 -8.75
N ALA A 372 12.99 30.21 -9.61
CA ALA A 372 12.79 30.93 -10.87
C ALA A 372 12.48 32.43 -10.65
N ILE A 373 11.64 32.75 -9.66
CA ILE A 373 11.35 34.13 -9.28
C ILE A 373 12.61 34.84 -8.78
N SER A 374 13.45 34.15 -8.02
CA SER A 374 14.69 34.74 -7.47
C SER A 374 15.70 35.15 -8.53
N LEU A 375 15.65 34.54 -9.72
CA LEU A 375 16.55 34.88 -10.84
C LEU A 375 16.33 36.28 -11.39
N PHE A 376 15.16 36.90 -11.18
CA PHE A 376 14.90 38.27 -11.61
C PHE A 376 15.55 39.32 -10.70
N ASP A 377 15.85 38.96 -9.43
CA ASP A 377 16.59 39.84 -8.52
C ASP A 377 18.10 39.67 -8.68
N ASN A 378 18.56 38.43 -8.85
CA ASN A 378 19.97 38.11 -9.05
C ASN A 378 20.14 36.82 -9.85
N TYR A 379 20.52 36.95 -11.12
CA TYR A 379 20.70 35.80 -12.00
C TYR A 379 21.89 34.94 -11.60
N ASP A 380 21.62 33.65 -11.38
CA ASP A 380 22.61 32.61 -11.12
C ASP A 380 22.42 31.43 -12.09
N SER A 381 23.45 31.15 -12.89
CA SER A 381 23.42 30.06 -13.88
C SER A 381 23.32 28.67 -13.23
N GLY A 382 23.79 28.51 -11.98
CA GLY A 382 23.67 27.27 -11.23
C GLY A 382 22.22 27.01 -10.80
N VAL A 383 21.52 28.06 -10.35
CA VAL A 383 20.08 28.01 -10.03
C VAL A 383 19.27 27.74 -11.30
N ALA A 384 19.60 28.41 -12.42
CA ALA A 384 18.94 28.16 -13.71
C ALA A 384 19.08 26.71 -14.18
N ALA A 385 20.27 26.11 -14.05
CA ALA A 385 20.47 24.71 -14.35
C ALA A 385 19.68 23.77 -13.42
N ALA A 386 19.62 24.10 -12.12
CA ALA A 386 18.86 23.31 -11.15
C ALA A 386 17.34 23.34 -11.42
N ILE A 387 16.79 24.44 -11.94
CA ILE A 387 15.38 24.52 -12.37
C ILE A 387 15.11 23.58 -13.54
N ALA A 388 15.99 23.56 -14.57
CA ALA A 388 15.85 22.66 -15.72
C ALA A 388 15.97 21.16 -15.30
N ASP A 389 16.86 20.84 -14.36
CA ASP A 389 16.97 19.49 -13.79
C ASP A 389 15.69 19.14 -13.00
N SER A 390 15.10 20.11 -12.28
CA SER A 390 13.87 19.92 -11.50
C SER A 390 12.65 19.68 -12.40
N GLU A 391 12.55 20.39 -13.51
CA GLU A 391 11.47 20.18 -14.49
C GLU A 391 11.53 18.76 -15.08
N SER A 392 12.69 18.34 -15.58
CA SER A 392 12.89 16.96 -16.09
C SER A 392 12.61 15.89 -15.03
N LEU A 393 12.84 16.21 -13.75
CA LEU A 393 12.49 15.33 -12.65
C LEU A 393 10.97 15.30 -12.40
N VAL A 394 10.29 16.45 -12.48
CA VAL A 394 8.83 16.57 -12.30
C VAL A 394 8.09 15.83 -13.41
N ASP A 395 8.52 15.94 -14.69
CA ASP A 395 8.03 15.13 -15.80
C ASP A 395 8.09 13.63 -15.48
N ARG A 396 9.25 13.19 -14.96
CA ARG A 396 9.40 11.79 -14.58
C ARG A 396 8.47 11.39 -13.44
N TYR A 397 8.17 12.29 -12.48
CA TYR A 397 7.17 12.04 -11.45
C TYR A 397 5.77 11.86 -12.03
N GLU A 398 5.38 12.70 -12.99
CA GLU A 398 4.09 12.62 -13.67
C GLU A 398 3.94 11.26 -14.37
N ASP A 399 4.91 10.86 -15.20
CA ASP A 399 4.91 9.60 -15.94
C ASP A 399 4.84 8.35 -15.02
N GLU A 400 5.77 8.27 -14.05
CA GLU A 400 5.89 7.09 -13.17
C GLU A 400 4.68 6.98 -12.22
N LEU A 401 4.25 8.11 -11.62
CA LEU A 401 3.12 8.17 -10.71
C LEU A 401 1.81 7.95 -11.45
N GLY A 402 1.62 8.59 -12.62
CA GLY A 402 0.45 8.39 -13.47
C GLY A 402 0.27 6.94 -13.91
N THR A 403 1.36 6.32 -14.40
CA THR A 403 1.37 4.90 -14.76
C THR A 403 1.02 4.00 -13.56
N TYR A 404 1.56 4.30 -12.40
CA TYR A 404 1.28 3.50 -11.19
C TYR A 404 -0.16 3.68 -10.69
N LEU A 405 -0.69 4.92 -10.69
CA LEU A 405 -2.08 5.22 -10.33
C LEU A 405 -3.08 4.49 -11.23
N VAL A 406 -2.80 4.39 -12.55
CA VAL A 406 -3.61 3.59 -13.48
C VAL A 406 -3.59 2.12 -13.07
N LYS A 407 -2.44 1.54 -12.69
CA LYS A 407 -2.37 0.17 -12.18
C LYS A 407 -3.17 0.00 -10.88
N VAL A 408 -3.11 0.96 -9.96
CA VAL A 408 -3.90 0.95 -8.71
C VAL A 408 -5.39 0.98 -9.01
N SER A 409 -5.86 1.80 -9.96
CA SER A 409 -7.28 1.91 -10.31
C SER A 409 -7.87 0.61 -10.87
N THR A 410 -7.05 -0.29 -11.45
CA THR A 410 -7.50 -1.60 -11.92
C THR A 410 -7.76 -2.60 -10.78
N LYS A 411 -7.35 -2.26 -9.55
CA LYS A 411 -7.54 -3.12 -8.38
C LYS A 411 -8.86 -2.82 -7.68
N SER A 412 -9.28 -3.75 -6.80
CA SER A 412 -10.48 -3.55 -5.99
C SER A 412 -10.17 -2.57 -4.84
N ILE A 413 -10.34 -1.28 -5.10
CA ILE A 413 -10.17 -0.17 -4.14
C ILE A 413 -11.50 0.24 -3.51
N SER A 414 -11.44 0.94 -2.38
CA SER A 414 -12.63 1.55 -1.76
C SER A 414 -13.11 2.76 -2.58
N GLU A 415 -14.35 3.19 -2.39
CA GLU A 415 -14.88 4.42 -3.02
C GLU A 415 -14.02 5.64 -2.64
N HIS A 416 -13.62 5.74 -1.38
CA HIS A 416 -12.70 6.79 -0.91
C HIS A 416 -11.35 6.75 -1.63
N ASP A 417 -10.70 5.58 -1.72
CA ASP A 417 -9.42 5.45 -2.41
C ASP A 417 -9.55 5.76 -3.91
N SER A 418 -10.67 5.40 -4.53
CA SER A 418 -10.95 5.74 -5.93
C SER A 418 -11.02 7.24 -6.15
N THR A 419 -11.67 7.98 -5.23
CA THR A 419 -11.73 9.44 -5.27
C THR A 419 -10.33 10.05 -5.10
N VAL A 420 -9.52 9.51 -4.19
CA VAL A 420 -8.13 9.96 -3.99
C VAL A 420 -7.28 9.71 -5.25
N VAL A 421 -7.40 8.54 -5.87
CA VAL A 421 -6.69 8.22 -7.13
C VAL A 421 -7.07 9.20 -8.23
N SER A 422 -8.35 9.52 -8.37
CA SER A 422 -8.83 10.51 -9.34
C SER A 422 -8.26 11.90 -9.08
N LYS A 423 -8.29 12.36 -7.82
CA LYS A 423 -7.66 13.64 -7.40
C LYS A 423 -6.18 13.68 -7.78
N LEU A 424 -5.42 12.64 -7.45
CA LEU A 424 -4.00 12.57 -7.75
C LEU A 424 -3.73 12.64 -9.25
N LEU A 425 -4.48 11.87 -10.08
CA LEU A 425 -4.33 11.88 -11.54
C LEU A 425 -4.56 13.25 -12.16
N HIS A 426 -5.46 14.06 -11.62
CA HIS A 426 -5.66 15.42 -12.08
C HIS A 426 -4.55 16.36 -11.59
N SER A 427 -4.22 16.30 -10.29
CA SER A 427 -3.26 17.23 -9.69
C SER A 427 -1.82 17.06 -10.17
N ILE A 428 -1.38 15.83 -10.53
CA ILE A 428 0.01 15.63 -11.01
C ILE A 428 0.26 16.36 -12.34
N GLY A 429 -0.72 16.40 -13.25
CA GLY A 429 -0.60 17.15 -14.48
C GLY A 429 -0.57 18.67 -14.25
N ASP A 430 -1.32 19.19 -13.25
CA ASP A 430 -1.23 20.60 -12.89
C ASP A 430 0.12 20.96 -12.27
N PHE A 431 0.73 20.07 -11.45
CA PHE A 431 2.08 20.28 -10.92
C PHE A 431 3.15 20.25 -12.02
N GLU A 432 3.03 19.38 -13.02
CA GLU A 432 3.92 19.36 -14.19
C GLU A 432 3.83 20.68 -14.93
N ARG A 433 2.62 21.18 -15.23
CA ARG A 433 2.42 22.48 -15.89
C ARG A 433 3.01 23.66 -15.11
N ILE A 434 2.88 23.69 -13.78
CA ILE A 434 3.51 24.72 -12.95
C ILE A 434 5.03 24.66 -13.09
N SER A 435 5.62 23.46 -13.17
CA SER A 435 7.07 23.27 -13.37
C SER A 435 7.52 23.79 -14.74
N ASP A 436 6.77 23.52 -15.81
CA ASP A 436 6.98 24.05 -17.14
C ASP A 436 7.00 25.59 -17.14
N HIS A 437 6.05 26.21 -16.43
CA HIS A 437 5.99 27.67 -16.31
C HIS A 437 7.17 28.23 -15.51
N ALA A 438 7.67 27.50 -14.48
CA ALA A 438 8.89 27.89 -13.76
C ALA A 438 10.12 27.85 -14.68
N LEU A 439 10.24 26.87 -15.57
CA LEU A 439 11.29 26.82 -16.58
C LEU A 439 11.17 27.98 -17.60
N ASN A 440 9.96 28.34 -18.02
CA ASN A 440 9.73 29.48 -18.89
C ASN A 440 10.15 30.80 -18.22
N LEU A 441 9.87 30.99 -16.94
CA LEU A 441 10.34 32.13 -16.15
C LEU A 441 11.88 32.16 -16.07
N CYS A 442 12.52 31.02 -15.89
CA CYS A 442 13.99 30.86 -15.93
C CYS A 442 14.56 31.29 -17.29
N HIS A 443 13.92 30.90 -18.39
CA HIS A 443 14.33 31.33 -19.75
C HIS A 443 14.20 32.86 -19.92
N ALA A 444 13.12 33.47 -19.44
CA ALA A 444 12.93 34.92 -19.47
C ALA A 444 14.04 35.65 -18.68
N ALA A 445 14.37 35.19 -17.46
CA ALA A 445 15.47 35.74 -16.66
C ALA A 445 16.83 35.57 -17.35
N SER A 446 17.08 34.42 -17.98
CA SER A 446 18.31 34.15 -18.75
C SER A 446 18.43 35.08 -19.97
N GLU A 447 17.31 35.34 -20.66
CA GLU A 447 17.26 36.28 -21.78
C GLU A 447 17.61 37.69 -21.32
N MET A 448 17.01 38.18 -20.22
CA MET A 448 17.31 39.50 -19.65
C MET A 448 18.81 39.61 -19.30
N ASN A 449 19.36 38.62 -18.62
CA ASN A 449 20.77 38.62 -18.25
C ASN A 449 21.71 38.61 -19.47
N SER A 450 21.40 37.80 -20.49
CA SER A 450 22.24 37.70 -21.72
C SER A 450 22.25 39.00 -22.52
N LYS A 451 21.12 39.68 -22.57
CA LYS A 451 20.94 40.97 -23.27
C LYS A 451 21.36 42.16 -22.40
N LYS A 452 21.65 41.97 -21.11
CA LYS A 452 21.99 43.02 -20.13
C LYS A 452 20.91 44.10 -20.06
N ILE A 453 19.65 43.70 -20.10
CA ILE A 453 18.48 44.57 -19.93
C ILE A 453 17.86 44.28 -18.57
N ASP A 454 17.30 45.34 -17.97
CA ASP A 454 16.70 45.24 -16.64
C ASP A 454 15.50 46.16 -16.53
N PHE A 455 14.60 45.85 -15.62
CA PHE A 455 13.44 46.67 -15.31
C PHE A 455 13.83 47.92 -14.51
N SER A 456 13.04 48.99 -14.58
CA SER A 456 13.21 50.14 -13.70
C SER A 456 12.94 49.78 -12.25
N SER A 457 13.45 50.57 -11.29
CA SER A 457 13.21 50.32 -9.86
C SER A 457 11.71 50.35 -9.47
N GLU A 458 10.90 51.12 -10.22
CA GLU A 458 9.44 51.13 -10.03
C GLU A 458 8.81 49.85 -10.57
N ALA A 459 9.26 49.37 -11.74
CA ALA A 459 8.76 48.13 -12.33
C ALA A 459 9.12 46.91 -11.47
N HIS A 460 10.33 46.88 -10.89
CA HIS A 460 10.71 45.84 -9.92
C HIS A 460 9.78 45.84 -8.70
N LYS A 461 9.42 47.00 -8.15
CA LYS A 461 8.47 47.05 -7.02
C LYS A 461 7.10 46.51 -7.35
N GLU A 462 6.59 46.84 -8.56
CA GLU A 462 5.31 46.31 -9.03
C GLU A 462 5.37 44.83 -9.30
N LEU A 463 6.44 44.32 -9.94
CA LEU A 463 6.66 42.93 -10.21
C LEU A 463 6.76 42.13 -8.90
N ASN A 464 7.45 42.65 -7.89
CA ASN A 464 7.57 42.01 -6.58
C ASN A 464 6.19 41.84 -5.88
N ILE A 465 5.24 42.71 -6.09
CA ILE A 465 3.88 42.55 -5.53
C ILE A 465 3.20 41.35 -6.17
N VAL A 466 3.26 41.20 -7.50
CA VAL A 466 2.69 40.06 -8.20
C VAL A 466 3.42 38.76 -7.83
N GLN A 467 4.74 38.78 -7.77
CA GLN A 467 5.58 37.64 -7.34
C GLN A 467 5.20 37.13 -5.95
N ASN A 468 4.96 38.05 -5.00
CA ASN A 468 4.54 37.67 -3.65
C ASN A 468 3.14 37.07 -3.64
N ALA A 469 2.21 37.54 -4.47
CA ALA A 469 0.89 36.95 -4.63
C ALA A 469 0.98 35.55 -5.22
N VAL A 470 1.81 35.35 -6.27
CA VAL A 470 2.04 34.04 -6.90
C VAL A 470 2.70 33.07 -5.93
N LYS A 471 3.69 33.49 -5.15
CA LYS A 471 4.31 32.64 -4.10
C LYS A 471 3.29 32.24 -3.04
N GLN A 472 2.39 33.14 -2.65
CA GLN A 472 1.37 32.83 -1.67
C GLN A 472 0.32 31.86 -2.21
N VAL A 473 -0.22 32.06 -3.42
CA VAL A 473 -1.22 31.16 -4.01
C VAL A 473 -0.65 29.75 -4.20
N LEU A 474 0.61 29.64 -4.65
CA LEU A 474 1.29 28.35 -4.77
C LEU A 474 1.51 27.68 -3.42
N ALA A 475 1.93 28.43 -2.39
CA ALA A 475 2.09 27.88 -1.04
C ALA A 475 0.75 27.35 -0.50
N GLU A 476 -0.34 28.14 -0.62
CA GLU A 476 -1.68 27.73 -0.17
C GLU A 476 -2.19 26.50 -0.94
N ALA A 477 -1.96 26.42 -2.25
CA ALA A 477 -2.33 25.27 -3.08
C ALA A 477 -1.55 24.00 -2.68
N VAL A 478 -0.22 24.08 -2.54
CA VAL A 478 0.63 22.94 -2.13
C VAL A 478 0.31 22.52 -0.71
N ASP A 479 0.18 23.43 0.24
CA ASP A 479 -0.12 23.12 1.63
C ASP A 479 -1.53 22.51 1.78
N SER A 480 -2.53 23.01 1.02
CA SER A 480 -3.87 22.42 1.00
C SER A 480 -3.89 21.00 0.41
N PHE A 481 -3.12 20.76 -0.64
CA PHE A 481 -3.00 19.47 -1.27
C PHE A 481 -2.33 18.43 -0.37
N THR A 482 -1.21 18.81 0.28
CA THR A 482 -0.41 17.90 1.11
C THR A 482 -1.06 17.59 2.45
N SER A 483 -1.80 18.55 3.03
CA SER A 483 -2.53 18.38 4.31
C SER A 483 -4.00 17.96 4.14
N ASP A 484 -4.53 17.95 2.91
CA ASP A 484 -5.95 17.76 2.59
C ASP A 484 -6.86 18.76 3.31
N ASP A 485 -6.40 20.03 3.43
CA ASP A 485 -7.10 21.10 4.15
C ASP A 485 -7.98 21.94 3.22
N LYS A 486 -9.29 21.71 3.31
CA LYS A 486 -10.30 22.43 2.53
C LYS A 486 -10.37 23.94 2.88
N THR A 487 -9.95 24.35 4.07
CA THR A 487 -9.97 25.76 4.45
C THR A 487 -8.87 26.54 3.76
N LEU A 488 -7.67 25.94 3.62
CA LEU A 488 -6.60 26.51 2.81
C LEU A 488 -6.96 26.49 1.32
N ALA A 489 -7.53 25.39 0.82
CA ALA A 489 -7.96 25.31 -0.58
C ALA A 489 -8.98 26.41 -0.96
N ALA A 490 -9.84 26.80 -0.03
CA ALA A 490 -10.82 27.88 -0.25
C ALA A 490 -10.22 29.30 -0.24
N GLU A 491 -8.93 29.48 0.10
CA GLU A 491 -8.22 30.76 -0.02
C GLU A 491 -7.63 30.96 -1.43
N VAL A 492 -7.37 29.86 -2.17
CA VAL A 492 -6.63 29.89 -3.44
C VAL A 492 -7.36 30.65 -4.54
N GLU A 493 -8.62 30.33 -4.82
CA GLU A 493 -9.40 30.95 -5.90
C GLU A 493 -9.61 32.48 -5.73
N PRO A 494 -9.92 32.99 -4.51
CA PRO A 494 -9.97 34.43 -4.30
C PRO A 494 -8.63 35.15 -4.53
N LEU A 495 -7.51 34.48 -4.31
CA LEU A 495 -6.18 35.05 -4.54
C LEU A 495 -5.77 34.96 -6.02
N GLU A 496 -6.17 33.91 -6.72
CA GLU A 496 -5.99 33.76 -8.16
C GLU A 496 -6.68 34.91 -8.92
N GLU A 497 -7.95 35.21 -8.61
CA GLU A 497 -8.69 36.32 -9.22
C GLU A 497 -7.99 37.67 -8.98
N VAL A 498 -7.34 37.86 -7.83
CA VAL A 498 -6.53 39.06 -7.55
C VAL A 498 -5.26 39.09 -8.40
N ILE A 499 -4.65 37.95 -8.69
CA ILE A 499 -3.47 37.85 -9.56
C ILE A 499 -3.86 38.24 -11.01
N ASP A 500 -5.01 37.81 -11.49
CA ASP A 500 -5.56 38.19 -12.79
C ASP A 500 -5.76 39.71 -12.89
N ASP A 501 -6.41 40.30 -11.89
CA ASP A 501 -6.58 41.74 -11.82
C ASP A 501 -5.23 42.50 -11.84
N LEU A 502 -4.25 42.03 -11.06
CA LEU A 502 -2.91 42.64 -11.00
C LEU A 502 -2.18 42.56 -12.35
N GLN A 503 -2.32 41.43 -13.06
CA GLN A 503 -1.76 41.24 -14.38
C GLN A 503 -2.34 42.27 -15.39
N ASP A 504 -3.64 42.38 -15.44
CA ASP A 504 -4.32 43.30 -16.34
C ASP A 504 -3.95 44.76 -16.03
N ASP A 505 -3.93 45.13 -14.76
CA ASP A 505 -3.58 46.50 -14.33
C ASP A 505 -2.12 46.83 -14.69
N LEU A 506 -1.17 45.89 -14.50
CA LEU A 506 0.23 46.10 -14.80
C LEU A 506 0.50 46.16 -16.31
N LYS A 507 -0.14 45.28 -17.10
CA LYS A 507 -0.11 45.36 -18.57
C LYS A 507 -0.61 46.70 -19.08
N ILE A 508 -1.72 47.20 -18.53
CA ILE A 508 -2.29 48.50 -18.91
C ILE A 508 -1.34 49.65 -18.55
N GLN A 509 -0.80 49.66 -17.32
CA GLN A 509 0.08 50.73 -16.84
C GLN A 509 1.37 50.81 -17.63
N ARG A 510 2.04 49.71 -17.92
CA ARG A 510 3.38 49.70 -18.51
C ARG A 510 3.42 49.64 -20.01
N LEU A 511 2.55 48.84 -20.65
CA LEU A 511 2.55 48.64 -22.10
C LEU A 511 1.78 49.76 -22.83
N LYS A 512 0.58 50.09 -22.37
CA LYS A 512 -0.26 51.13 -23.04
C LYS A 512 0.25 52.53 -22.81
N ASN A 513 0.89 52.84 -21.71
CA ASN A 513 1.43 54.15 -21.38
C ASN A 513 2.86 54.39 -21.92
N GLY A 514 3.44 53.43 -22.68
CA GLY A 514 4.75 53.57 -23.30
C GLY A 514 5.93 53.69 -22.34
N GLN A 515 5.79 53.18 -21.13
CA GLN A 515 6.81 53.23 -20.07
C GLN A 515 7.82 52.08 -20.13
N CYS A 516 7.78 51.28 -21.20
CA CYS A 516 8.65 50.14 -21.39
C CYS A 516 9.18 50.14 -22.84
N THR A 517 10.42 49.70 -23.03
CA THR A 517 10.93 49.37 -24.38
C THR A 517 10.11 48.22 -24.96
N ILE A 518 10.03 48.12 -26.28
CA ILE A 518 9.30 47.05 -26.97
C ILE A 518 9.81 45.66 -26.49
N GLU A 519 11.10 45.51 -26.36
CA GLU A 519 11.75 44.26 -25.95
C GLU A 519 11.41 43.89 -24.51
N LEU A 520 11.56 44.80 -23.55
CA LEU A 520 11.16 44.58 -22.17
C LEU A 520 9.65 44.37 -22.03
N GLY A 521 8.84 44.99 -22.93
CA GLY A 521 7.41 44.79 -22.96
C GLY A 521 7.00 43.36 -23.32
N PHE A 522 7.70 42.71 -24.26
CA PHE A 522 7.48 41.31 -24.59
C PHE A 522 7.87 40.39 -23.42
N ILE A 523 9.06 40.59 -22.82
CA ILE A 523 9.52 39.81 -21.68
C ILE A 523 8.56 39.96 -20.48
N LEU A 524 8.12 41.18 -20.18
CA LEU A 524 7.13 41.41 -19.12
C LEU A 524 5.82 40.69 -19.41
N SER A 525 5.34 40.70 -20.65
CA SER A 525 4.12 39.99 -21.04
C SER A 525 4.26 38.48 -20.85
N ASP A 526 5.43 37.92 -21.21
CA ASP A 526 5.70 36.49 -21.01
C ASP A 526 5.76 36.12 -19.52
N ILE A 527 6.45 36.92 -18.70
CA ILE A 527 6.52 36.73 -17.25
C ILE A 527 5.10 36.75 -16.65
N MET A 528 4.32 37.75 -17.00
CA MET A 528 2.96 37.90 -16.46
C MET A 528 2.04 36.76 -16.89
N THR A 529 2.17 36.27 -18.13
CA THR A 529 1.41 35.11 -18.60
C THR A 529 1.80 33.84 -17.86
N ASN A 530 3.08 33.64 -17.57
CA ASN A 530 3.49 32.48 -16.79
C ASN A 530 3.01 32.57 -15.33
N TYR A 531 2.95 33.76 -14.72
CA TYR A 531 2.40 33.94 -13.38
C TYR A 531 0.90 33.63 -13.29
N GLU A 532 0.11 34.13 -14.29
CA GLU A 532 -1.30 33.79 -14.42
C GLU A 532 -1.51 32.29 -14.55
N ARG A 533 -0.78 31.63 -15.45
CA ARG A 533 -0.88 30.17 -15.64
C ARG A 533 -0.53 29.37 -14.39
N ILE A 534 0.48 29.79 -13.63
CA ILE A 534 0.81 29.17 -12.33
C ILE A 534 -0.39 29.31 -11.38
N ALA A 535 -1.02 30.48 -11.31
CA ALA A 535 -2.19 30.69 -10.46
C ALA A 535 -3.41 29.86 -10.90
N ASP A 536 -3.68 29.78 -12.21
CA ASP A 536 -4.72 28.92 -12.81
C ASP A 536 -4.56 27.46 -12.38
N HIS A 537 -3.34 26.92 -12.50
CA HIS A 537 -3.07 25.53 -12.10
C HIS A 537 -3.16 25.33 -10.59
N CYS A 538 -2.80 26.34 -9.77
CA CYS A 538 -3.03 26.32 -8.33
C CYS A 538 -4.52 26.24 -7.99
N SER A 539 -5.38 27.00 -8.72
CA SER A 539 -6.83 26.93 -8.59
C SER A 539 -7.36 25.54 -8.92
N ASN A 540 -6.92 24.92 -10.02
CA ASN A 540 -7.30 23.55 -10.38
C ASN A 540 -6.96 22.53 -9.26
N ILE A 541 -5.75 22.63 -8.69
CA ILE A 541 -5.34 21.78 -7.56
C ILE A 541 -6.26 22.00 -6.35
N ALA A 542 -6.56 23.26 -6.00
CA ALA A 542 -7.44 23.58 -4.88
C ALA A 542 -8.87 23.05 -5.09
N VAL A 543 -9.42 23.15 -6.30
CA VAL A 543 -10.72 22.57 -6.66
C VAL A 543 -10.73 21.07 -6.46
N CYS A 544 -9.67 20.36 -6.85
CA CYS A 544 -9.55 18.92 -6.59
C CYS A 544 -9.56 18.57 -5.09
N VAL A 545 -9.04 19.45 -4.22
CA VAL A 545 -9.11 19.27 -2.75
C VAL A 545 -10.53 19.54 -2.22
N LEU A 546 -11.23 20.55 -2.75
CA LEU A 546 -12.57 20.92 -2.29
C LEU A 546 -13.65 19.91 -2.70
N GLN A 547 -13.56 19.33 -3.90
CA GLN A 547 -14.58 18.44 -4.49
C GLN A 547 -14.48 16.97 -4.10
N LEU A 548 -13.62 16.58 -3.17
CA LEU A 548 -13.38 15.18 -2.78
C LEU A 548 -14.66 14.38 -2.40
N GLU A 549 -15.78 15.04 -2.10
CA GLU A 549 -17.04 14.40 -1.68
C GLU A 549 -18.14 14.43 -2.76
N GLU A 550 -17.98 15.20 -3.84
CA GLU A 550 -18.98 15.29 -4.91
C GLU A 550 -18.62 14.39 -6.09
N ARG A 551 -19.60 13.66 -6.62
CA ARG A 551 -19.41 12.59 -7.62
C ARG A 551 -19.09 13.07 -9.03
N ASP A 552 -19.26 14.35 -9.31
CA ASP A 552 -19.09 14.93 -10.65
C ASP A 552 -18.02 16.04 -10.59
N LEU A 553 -16.82 15.73 -11.09
CA LEU A 553 -15.69 16.66 -11.25
C LEU A 553 -15.93 17.63 -12.43
N GLU A 554 -16.95 18.47 -12.36
CA GLU A 554 -17.10 19.62 -13.24
C GLU A 554 -16.53 20.87 -12.54
N ALA A 555 -15.18 21.00 -12.59
CA ALA A 555 -14.43 22.07 -11.93
C ALA A 555 -14.96 23.48 -12.30
N HIS A 556 -15.28 23.71 -13.56
CA HIS A 556 -15.79 25.00 -14.04
C HIS A 556 -17.15 25.37 -13.45
N ASP A 557 -18.09 24.43 -13.33
CA ASP A 557 -19.42 24.72 -12.77
C ASP A 557 -19.35 25.03 -11.27
N TYR A 558 -18.42 24.40 -10.57
CA TYR A 558 -18.16 24.66 -9.15
C TYR A 558 -17.58 26.07 -8.94
N LEU A 559 -16.58 26.46 -9.75
CA LEU A 559 -15.96 27.79 -9.69
C LEU A 559 -16.96 28.91 -9.99
N ILE A 560 -17.81 28.73 -11.00
CA ILE A 560 -18.86 29.71 -11.32
C ILE A 560 -19.82 29.92 -10.14
N LYS A 561 -20.22 28.84 -9.46
CA LYS A 561 -21.08 28.93 -8.27
C LYS A 561 -20.37 29.58 -7.09
N MET A 562 -19.10 29.30 -6.88
CA MET A 562 -18.29 29.93 -5.83
C MET A 562 -18.13 31.42 -6.05
N LYS A 563 -17.85 31.87 -7.29
CA LYS A 563 -17.67 33.29 -7.64
C LYS A 563 -18.96 34.09 -7.52
N THR A 564 -20.13 33.52 -7.83
CA THR A 564 -21.40 34.28 -7.90
C THR A 564 -22.13 34.40 -6.55
N ASP A 565 -22.21 33.34 -5.75
CA ASP A 565 -23.13 33.22 -4.60
C ASP A 565 -22.48 33.18 -3.22
N ASN A 566 -21.12 33.19 -3.11
CA ASN A 566 -20.42 32.99 -1.85
C ASN A 566 -19.91 34.32 -1.25
N GLU A 567 -20.50 34.75 -0.13
CA GLU A 567 -20.06 35.93 0.63
C GLU A 567 -18.65 35.77 1.22
N ASP A 568 -18.22 34.55 1.59
CA ASP A 568 -16.88 34.26 2.08
C ASP A 568 -15.83 34.52 0.98
N PHE A 569 -16.12 34.09 -0.24
CA PHE A 569 -15.28 34.40 -1.42
C PHE A 569 -15.08 35.89 -1.58
N LYS A 570 -16.16 36.68 -1.57
CA LYS A 570 -16.08 38.15 -1.74
C LYS A 570 -15.29 38.83 -0.64
N GLN A 571 -15.38 38.33 0.61
CA GLN A 571 -14.58 38.84 1.73
C GLN A 571 -13.09 38.55 1.55
N LYS A 572 -12.73 37.30 1.16
CA LYS A 572 -11.36 36.90 0.91
C LYS A 572 -10.74 37.62 -0.28
N TYR A 573 -11.46 37.73 -1.41
CA TYR A 573 -11.04 38.51 -2.55
C TYR A 573 -10.75 39.96 -2.15
N LYS A 574 -11.66 40.61 -1.40
CA LYS A 574 -11.45 41.99 -0.94
C LYS A 574 -10.24 42.11 0.00
N LYS A 575 -10.00 41.12 0.85
CA LYS A 575 -8.82 41.01 1.73
C LYS A 575 -7.53 41.02 0.90
N TYR A 576 -7.44 40.14 -0.10
CA TYR A 576 -6.27 40.03 -0.97
C TYR A 576 -6.08 41.23 -1.88
N LYS A 577 -7.16 41.78 -2.44
CA LYS A 577 -7.12 43.00 -3.24
C LYS A 577 -6.61 44.20 -2.45
N ASN A 578 -6.86 44.27 -1.15
CA ASN A 578 -6.31 45.34 -0.30
C ASN A 578 -4.85 45.03 0.12
N LEU A 579 -4.43 43.77 0.13
CA LEU A 579 -3.05 43.38 0.49
C LEU A 579 -2.09 43.63 -0.68
N TYR A 580 -2.52 43.30 -1.89
CA TYR A 580 -1.72 43.40 -3.11
C TYR A 580 -2.17 44.58 -3.96
N VAL A 581 -1.68 45.79 -3.64
CA VAL A 581 -2.02 47.03 -4.34
C VAL A 581 -0.81 47.55 -5.10
N LEU A 582 -0.97 47.73 -6.42
CA LEU A 582 0.06 48.36 -7.24
C LEU A 582 0.22 49.86 -6.86
N PRO A 583 1.47 50.37 -6.81
CA PRO A 583 1.69 51.81 -6.60
C PRO A 583 1.00 52.64 -7.67
N GLN A 584 0.27 53.68 -7.29
CA GLN A 584 -0.29 54.62 -8.28
C GLN A 584 0.87 55.34 -8.97
N CYS A 585 0.95 55.20 -10.31
CA CYS A 585 1.86 56.03 -11.07
C CYS A 585 1.38 57.50 -11.01
N ASP A 586 2.19 58.36 -10.42
CA ASP A 586 2.00 59.78 -10.55
C ASP A 586 1.99 60.14 -12.05
N ARG A 587 0.84 60.60 -12.54
CA ARG A 587 0.72 61.08 -13.91
C ARG A 587 1.64 62.31 -14.04
N MET A 588 2.80 62.17 -14.70
CA MET A 588 3.56 63.31 -15.17
C MET A 588 2.86 64.00 -16.33
#